data_7e346ae71f70fcd08499daf1f9de11bb
#
_entry.id   7e346ae71f70fcd08499daf1f9de11bb
#
_cell.length_a   1.000
_cell.length_b   1.000
_cell.length_c   1.000
_cell.angle_alpha   90.00
_cell.angle_beta   90.00
_cell.angle_gamma   90.00
#
_symmetry.space_group_name_H-M   'P 1'
#
loop_
_entity.id
_entity.type
_entity.pdbx_description
1 polymer ?
#
loop_
_entity_poly.entity_id
_entity_poly.type
_entity_poly.pdbx_seq_one_letter_code
_entity_poly.pdbx_strand_id
1 'polypeptide(L)'
;IPVPYCYRNLDGSMKHIQYEGDLLPGSLSITDYRSYDFQARRPDAIFIQNPYDEYNLTTSVHPFFYAANLKQYTDKLVYVPYFTLDEIEPENKKAFINMPHYVSMPGVAHADTVIVQSERMRQAYIGFLTEAAGEDTKQIWEEKITCNSRIPFLKTK
;
A
#
# COMPACT_ATOMS: atom_id res chain seq x y z
N ILE A 1 -6.11 10.75 -7.89
CA ILE A 1 -6.55 11.60 -6.76
C ILE A 1 -5.39 11.70 -5.79
N PRO A 2 -4.72 12.85 -5.66
CA PRO A 2 -3.78 13.09 -4.56
C PRO A 2 -4.52 13.08 -3.23
N VAL A 3 -3.96 12.41 -2.23
CA VAL A 3 -4.58 12.32 -0.92
C VAL A 3 -3.82 13.14 0.12
N PRO A 4 -4.51 13.80 1.07
CA PRO A 4 -3.82 14.57 2.09
C PRO A 4 -3.17 13.65 3.13
N TYR A 5 -1.98 14.06 3.59
CA TYR A 5 -1.30 13.46 4.73
C TYR A 5 -1.72 14.14 6.04
N CYS A 6 -1.87 13.33 7.06
CA CYS A 6 -2.15 13.76 8.42
C CYS A 6 -0.92 13.52 9.29
N TYR A 7 -0.42 14.58 9.90
CA TYR A 7 0.66 14.51 10.88
C TYR A 7 0.08 14.53 12.28
N ARG A 8 0.59 13.66 13.16
CA ARG A 8 0.12 13.51 14.53
C ARG A 8 1.19 13.87 15.55
N ASN A 9 0.77 14.31 16.69
CA ASN A 9 1.60 14.43 17.88
C ASN A 9 1.83 13.06 18.52
N LEU A 10 2.76 12.95 19.44
CA LEU A 10 3.06 11.69 20.16
C LEU A 10 1.87 11.13 20.96
N ASP A 11 0.93 11.98 21.34
CA ASP A 11 -0.32 11.61 22.01
C ASP A 11 -1.43 11.14 21.03
N GLY A 12 -1.11 11.09 19.73
CA GLY A 12 -2.05 10.71 18.68
C GLY A 12 -2.99 11.81 18.20
N SER A 13 -2.96 12.98 18.82
CA SER A 13 -3.77 14.12 18.37
C SER A 13 -3.31 14.66 17.02
N MET A 14 -4.25 15.22 16.25
CA MET A 14 -3.95 15.81 14.94
C MET A 14 -3.06 17.04 15.11
N LYS A 15 -1.91 17.04 14.45
CA LYS A 15 -0.99 18.19 14.42
C LYS A 15 -1.33 19.12 13.25
N HIS A 16 -1.33 18.60 12.04
CA HIS A 16 -1.72 19.33 10.83
C HIS A 16 -2.03 18.35 9.69
N ILE A 17 -2.72 18.83 8.67
CA ILE A 17 -2.98 18.14 7.42
C ILE A 17 -2.19 18.85 6.32
N GLN A 18 -1.48 18.07 5.51
CA GLN A 18 -0.74 18.57 4.34
C GLN A 18 -1.36 18.00 3.06
N TYR A 19 -1.70 18.88 2.13
CA TYR A 19 -2.17 18.51 0.81
C TYR A 19 -1.24 19.08 -0.26
N GLU A 20 -0.71 18.21 -1.09
CA GLU A 20 0.27 18.55 -2.12
C GLU A 20 -0.29 18.49 -3.55
N GLY A 21 -1.60 18.28 -3.69
CA GLY A 21 -2.25 18.26 -4.99
C GLY A 21 -2.05 19.53 -5.81
N ASP A 22 -1.97 20.66 -5.15
CA ASP A 22 -1.77 21.97 -5.78
C ASP A 22 -0.33 22.19 -6.29
N LEU A 23 0.62 21.35 -5.87
CA LEU A 23 2.03 21.38 -6.30
C LEU A 23 2.28 20.58 -7.57
N LEU A 24 1.32 19.78 -8.01
CA LEU A 24 1.45 18.94 -9.19
C LEU A 24 1.34 19.77 -10.47
N PRO A 25 2.06 19.39 -11.55
CA PRO A 25 2.02 20.11 -12.82
C PRO A 25 0.60 20.27 -13.35
N GLY A 26 0.23 21.46 -13.81
CA GLY A 26 -1.10 21.74 -14.36
C GLY A 26 -1.45 20.98 -15.64
N SER A 27 -0.47 20.30 -16.25
CA SER A 27 -0.69 19.38 -17.38
C SER A 27 -1.28 18.03 -16.97
N LEU A 28 -1.29 17.71 -15.67
CA LEU A 28 -1.89 16.47 -15.15
C LEU A 28 -3.37 16.67 -14.89
N SER A 29 -4.18 15.75 -15.39
CA SER A 29 -5.61 15.69 -15.03
C SER A 29 -5.73 15.14 -13.60
N ILE A 30 -5.94 16.04 -12.66
CA ILE A 30 -6.05 15.71 -11.23
C ILE A 30 -7.49 15.91 -10.79
N THR A 31 -8.03 14.92 -10.09
CA THR A 31 -9.31 15.06 -9.39
C THR A 31 -9.03 15.41 -7.93
N ASP A 32 -9.57 16.52 -7.47
CA ASP A 32 -9.50 16.90 -6.06
C ASP A 32 -10.27 15.88 -5.21
N TYR A 33 -9.64 15.40 -4.15
CA TYR A 33 -10.22 14.38 -3.27
C TYR A 33 -11.55 14.84 -2.63
N ARG A 34 -11.73 16.16 -2.41
CA ARG A 34 -12.93 16.76 -1.83
C ARG A 34 -14.13 16.72 -2.77
N SER A 35 -13.87 16.66 -4.08
CA SER A 35 -14.90 16.67 -5.13
C SER A 35 -15.26 15.28 -5.65
N TYR A 36 -14.55 14.22 -5.24
CA TYR A 36 -14.80 12.88 -5.71
C TYR A 36 -15.73 12.12 -4.75
N ASP A 37 -16.96 11.92 -5.17
CA ASP A 37 -17.93 11.14 -4.41
C ASP A 37 -17.74 9.64 -4.67
N PHE A 38 -17.02 8.99 -3.77
CA PHE A 38 -16.73 7.55 -3.85
C PHE A 38 -17.99 6.69 -3.73
N GLN A 39 -18.97 7.12 -2.93
CA GLN A 39 -20.21 6.37 -2.72
C GLN A 39 -21.08 6.41 -3.98
N ALA A 40 -21.26 7.57 -4.58
CA ALA A 40 -22.06 7.70 -5.79
C ALA A 40 -21.38 7.11 -7.02
N ARG A 41 -20.06 7.21 -7.12
CA ARG A 41 -19.29 6.73 -8.28
C ARG A 41 -18.97 5.24 -8.23
N ARG A 42 -18.79 4.69 -7.04
CA ARG A 42 -18.46 3.28 -6.78
C ARG A 42 -17.53 2.68 -7.85
N PRO A 43 -16.28 3.11 -7.92
CA PRO A 43 -15.34 2.63 -8.95
C PRO A 43 -15.13 1.12 -8.84
N ASP A 44 -15.04 0.43 -9.98
CA ASP A 44 -14.79 -1.03 -10.03
C ASP A 44 -13.49 -1.43 -9.32
N ALA A 45 -12.48 -0.57 -9.37
CA ALA A 45 -11.22 -0.79 -8.67
C ALA A 45 -10.64 0.52 -8.11
N ILE A 46 -10.04 0.43 -6.93
CA ILE A 46 -9.24 1.50 -6.33
C ILE A 46 -7.80 0.99 -6.16
N PHE A 47 -6.83 1.74 -6.70
CA PHE A 47 -5.42 1.48 -6.52
C PHE A 47 -4.87 2.42 -5.46
N ILE A 48 -4.26 1.86 -4.43
CA ILE A 48 -3.59 2.60 -3.36
C ILE A 48 -2.10 2.27 -3.33
N GLN A 49 -1.29 3.26 -2.98
CA GLN A 49 0.16 3.12 -2.89
C GLN A 49 0.69 3.43 -1.50
N ASN A 50 -0.15 4.02 -0.66
CA ASN A 50 0.26 4.55 0.63
C ASN A 50 0.43 3.44 1.67
N PRO A 51 1.63 3.31 2.30
CA PRO A 51 1.86 2.34 3.36
C PRO A 51 1.44 2.86 4.75
N TYR A 52 1.35 4.19 4.92
CA TYR A 52 1.06 4.84 6.19
C TYR A 52 -0.45 5.06 6.34
N ASP A 53 -1.07 4.20 7.10
CA ASP A 53 -2.50 4.12 7.32
C ASP A 53 -2.81 4.26 8.82
N GLU A 54 -3.91 3.74 9.32
CA GLU A 54 -4.44 3.99 10.66
C GLU A 54 -3.47 3.66 11.82
N TYR A 55 -2.57 2.69 11.62
CA TYR A 55 -1.64 2.25 12.67
C TYR A 55 -0.29 2.98 12.68
N ASN A 56 -0.06 3.93 11.77
CA ASN A 56 1.15 4.72 11.83
C ASN A 56 0.99 5.89 12.82
N LEU A 57 1.92 5.97 13.78
CA LEU A 57 1.79 6.87 14.92
C LEU A 57 2.05 8.34 14.58
N THR A 58 2.88 8.63 13.58
CA THR A 58 3.36 9.98 13.31
C THR A 58 2.84 10.59 12.03
N THR A 59 2.71 9.78 10.98
CA THR A 59 2.29 10.22 9.66
C THR A 59 1.31 9.21 9.08
N SER A 60 0.19 9.68 8.60
CA SER A 60 -0.86 8.84 8.01
C SER A 60 -1.50 9.59 6.84
N VAL A 61 -2.24 8.92 5.99
CA VAL A 61 -3.20 9.60 5.10
C VAL A 61 -4.41 10.05 5.91
N HIS A 62 -5.19 10.97 5.35
CA HIS A 62 -6.47 11.34 5.94
C HIS A 62 -7.34 10.07 6.16
N PRO A 63 -8.02 9.93 7.30
CA PRO A 63 -8.73 8.70 7.69
C PRO A 63 -9.73 8.17 6.66
N PHE A 64 -10.32 9.05 5.87
CA PHE A 64 -11.19 8.63 4.76
C PHE A 64 -10.47 7.69 3.77
N PHE A 65 -9.16 7.86 3.57
CA PHE A 65 -8.34 7.09 2.63
C PHE A 65 -7.63 5.88 3.25
N TYR A 66 -8.00 5.50 4.46
CA TYR A 66 -7.54 4.23 5.03
C TYR A 66 -8.00 3.05 4.18
N ALA A 67 -7.13 2.06 4.01
CA ALA A 67 -7.42 0.90 3.18
C ALA A 67 -8.72 0.20 3.58
N ALA A 68 -8.93 0.02 4.89
CA ALA A 68 -10.16 -0.56 5.44
C ALA A 68 -11.43 0.25 5.06
N ASN A 69 -11.32 1.58 5.01
CA ASN A 69 -12.44 2.43 4.63
C ASN A 69 -12.66 2.42 3.12
N LEU A 70 -11.62 2.58 2.31
CA LEU A 70 -11.73 2.59 0.84
C LEU A 70 -12.30 1.28 0.29
N LYS A 71 -12.02 0.16 0.94
CA LYS A 71 -12.56 -1.16 0.58
C LYS A 71 -14.09 -1.18 0.50
N GLN A 72 -14.79 -0.32 1.21
CA GLN A 72 -16.26 -0.24 1.22
C GLN A 72 -16.84 0.38 -0.05
N TYR A 73 -16.03 1.11 -0.83
CA TYR A 73 -16.44 1.88 -2.00
C TYR A 73 -16.04 1.26 -3.33
N THR A 74 -15.46 0.07 -3.33
CA THR A 74 -15.00 -0.61 -4.54
C THR A 74 -15.18 -2.11 -4.45
N ASP A 75 -15.33 -2.75 -5.59
CA ASP A 75 -15.36 -4.20 -5.67
C ASP A 75 -13.94 -4.78 -5.60
N LYS A 76 -12.93 -3.99 -5.98
CA LYS A 76 -11.53 -4.42 -5.95
C LYS A 76 -10.59 -3.33 -5.43
N LEU A 77 -10.03 -3.54 -4.24
CA LEU A 77 -8.95 -2.73 -3.70
C LEU A 77 -7.60 -3.35 -4.06
N VAL A 78 -6.73 -2.59 -4.71
CA VAL A 78 -5.40 -3.04 -5.13
C VAL A 78 -4.34 -2.20 -4.43
N TYR A 79 -3.43 -2.86 -3.70
CA TYR A 79 -2.29 -2.21 -3.08
C TYR A 79 -1.03 -2.42 -3.90
N VAL A 80 -0.38 -1.32 -4.25
CA VAL A 80 0.90 -1.31 -4.95
C VAL A 80 1.87 -0.50 -4.11
N PRO A 81 2.81 -1.11 -3.37
CA PRO A 81 3.80 -0.37 -2.59
C PRO A 81 4.53 0.65 -3.45
N TYR A 82 4.65 1.90 -2.98
CA TYR A 82 5.34 2.96 -3.74
C TYR A 82 6.86 2.87 -3.66
N PHE A 83 7.38 2.09 -2.72
CA PHE A 83 8.81 1.87 -2.57
C PHE A 83 9.24 0.57 -3.26
N THR A 84 10.40 0.60 -3.89
CA THR A 84 11.12 -0.58 -4.34
C THR A 84 12.18 -0.94 -3.31
N LEU A 85 12.20 -2.19 -2.91
CA LEU A 85 13.24 -2.73 -2.03
C LEU A 85 14.30 -3.41 -2.91
N ASP A 86 15.54 -3.43 -2.43
CA ASP A 86 16.54 -4.30 -3.02
C ASP A 86 16.05 -5.75 -2.98
N GLU A 87 16.41 -6.53 -4.00
CA GLU A 87 16.10 -7.96 -4.00
C GLU A 87 16.75 -8.61 -2.78
N ILE A 88 15.93 -9.25 -1.97
CA ILE A 88 16.40 -9.88 -0.74
C ILE A 88 17.03 -11.22 -1.09
N GLU A 89 18.34 -11.31 -1.00
CA GLU A 89 19.05 -12.59 -1.08
C GLU A 89 18.72 -13.42 0.17
N PRO A 90 18.46 -14.75 0.03
CA PRO A 90 18.05 -15.62 1.13
C PRO A 90 19.02 -15.60 2.33
N GLU A 91 20.30 -15.34 2.08
CA GLU A 91 21.35 -15.29 3.08
C GLU A 91 21.44 -13.92 3.79
N ASN A 92 20.81 -12.89 3.25
CA ASN A 92 20.86 -11.53 3.79
C ASN A 92 19.85 -11.33 4.93
N LYS A 93 20.17 -11.87 6.09
CA LYS A 93 19.34 -11.75 7.30
C LYS A 93 19.00 -10.31 7.69
N LYS A 94 19.87 -9.34 7.38
CA LYS A 94 19.63 -7.92 7.68
C LYS A 94 18.50 -7.34 6.83
N ALA A 95 18.40 -7.74 5.57
CA ALA A 95 17.31 -7.30 4.71
C ALA A 95 15.94 -7.82 5.21
N PHE A 96 15.91 -8.98 5.86
CA PHE A 96 14.69 -9.53 6.45
C PHE A 96 14.23 -8.82 7.73
N ILE A 97 15.09 -8.07 8.42
CA ILE A 97 14.71 -7.40 9.70
C ILE A 97 13.51 -6.46 9.54
N ASN A 98 13.40 -5.77 8.40
CA ASN A 98 12.32 -4.81 8.16
C ASN A 98 11.10 -5.43 7.46
N MET A 99 11.20 -6.66 6.98
CA MET A 99 10.09 -7.30 6.25
C MET A 99 8.80 -7.38 7.05
N PRO A 100 8.79 -7.74 8.36
CA PRO A 100 7.56 -7.75 9.14
C PRO A 100 6.81 -6.43 9.08
N HIS A 101 7.53 -5.31 9.08
CA HIS A 101 6.92 -3.99 8.97
C HIS A 101 6.24 -3.79 7.60
N TYR A 102 6.89 -4.16 6.51
CA TYR A 102 6.33 -3.98 5.16
C TYR A 102 5.14 -4.90 4.87
N VAL A 103 5.19 -6.15 5.32
CA VAL A 103 4.10 -7.11 5.07
C VAL A 103 2.88 -6.87 5.95
N SER A 104 3.04 -6.25 7.12
CA SER A 104 1.94 -5.96 8.05
C SER A 104 1.20 -4.66 7.78
N MET A 105 1.51 -3.97 6.69
CA MET A 105 0.82 -2.72 6.32
C MET A 105 -0.68 -2.95 6.11
N PRO A 106 -1.54 -1.99 6.51
CA PRO A 106 -2.99 -2.08 6.30
C PRO A 106 -3.38 -2.30 4.85
N GLY A 107 -2.64 -1.71 3.89
CA GLY A 107 -2.82 -1.98 2.47
C GLY A 107 -2.67 -3.45 2.11
N VAL A 108 -1.70 -4.16 2.71
CA VAL A 108 -1.53 -5.61 2.52
C VAL A 108 -2.69 -6.39 3.15
N ALA A 109 -3.10 -6.01 4.36
CA ALA A 109 -4.17 -6.69 5.08
C ALA A 109 -5.53 -6.55 4.37
N HIS A 110 -5.91 -5.34 3.96
CA HIS A 110 -7.26 -5.01 3.47
C HIS A 110 -7.45 -5.11 1.96
N ALA A 111 -6.38 -5.01 1.15
CA ALA A 111 -6.52 -5.13 -0.30
C ALA A 111 -6.98 -6.53 -0.73
N ASP A 112 -7.65 -6.60 -1.88
CA ASP A 112 -7.98 -7.87 -2.56
C ASP A 112 -6.79 -8.41 -3.34
N THR A 113 -5.93 -7.49 -3.80
CA THR A 113 -4.72 -7.83 -4.55
C THR A 113 -3.58 -6.94 -4.11
N VAL A 114 -2.43 -7.54 -3.86
CA VAL A 114 -1.18 -6.85 -3.56
C VAL A 114 -0.21 -7.12 -4.70
N ILE A 115 0.31 -6.06 -5.34
CA ILE A 115 1.25 -6.19 -6.46
C ILE A 115 2.64 -5.80 -5.98
N VAL A 116 3.53 -6.78 -5.90
CA VAL A 116 4.92 -6.56 -5.50
C VAL A 116 5.87 -6.57 -6.70
N GLN A 117 7.10 -6.13 -6.50
CA GLN A 117 8.05 -5.87 -7.57
C GLN A 117 8.58 -7.12 -8.29
N SER A 118 8.68 -8.26 -7.60
CA SER A 118 9.29 -9.48 -8.14
C SER A 118 8.70 -10.74 -7.52
N GLU A 119 8.93 -11.91 -8.15
CA GLU A 119 8.52 -13.20 -7.60
C GLU A 119 9.26 -13.51 -6.29
N ARG A 120 10.53 -13.12 -6.17
CA ARG A 120 11.28 -13.30 -4.93
C ARG A 120 10.65 -12.49 -3.78
N MET A 121 10.27 -11.25 -4.05
CA MET A 121 9.56 -10.42 -3.07
C MET A 121 8.18 -11.01 -2.75
N ARG A 122 7.48 -11.55 -3.74
CA ARG A 122 6.21 -12.26 -3.54
C ARG A 122 6.36 -13.41 -2.55
N GLN A 123 7.35 -14.26 -2.75
CA GLN A 123 7.62 -15.40 -1.86
C GLN A 123 8.00 -14.93 -0.44
N ALA A 124 8.77 -13.84 -0.32
CA ALA A 124 9.08 -13.27 0.98
C ALA A 124 7.82 -12.77 1.72
N TYR A 125 6.94 -12.03 1.04
CA TYR A 125 5.66 -11.59 1.62
C TYR A 125 4.80 -12.77 2.07
N ILE A 126 4.63 -13.78 1.22
CA ILE A 126 3.84 -14.99 1.54
C ILE A 126 4.45 -15.71 2.75
N GLY A 127 5.77 -15.90 2.76
CA GLY A 127 6.46 -16.57 3.86
C GLY A 127 6.25 -15.87 5.21
N PHE A 128 6.49 -14.57 5.27
CA PHE A 128 6.32 -13.79 6.50
C PHE A 128 4.87 -13.76 6.98
N LEU A 129 3.91 -13.59 6.07
CA LEU A 129 2.49 -13.57 6.42
C LEU A 129 2.00 -14.93 6.90
N THR A 130 2.46 -16.02 6.25
CA THR A 130 2.15 -17.39 6.67
C THR A 130 2.74 -17.69 8.05
N GLU A 131 3.99 -17.30 8.30
CA GLU A 131 4.63 -17.46 9.62
C GLU A 131 3.86 -16.71 10.71
N ALA A 132 3.41 -15.50 10.42
CA ALA A 132 2.69 -14.66 11.39
C ALA A 132 1.25 -15.10 11.64
N ALA A 133 0.53 -15.57 10.61
CA ALA A 133 -0.90 -15.86 10.68
C ALA A 133 -1.26 -17.36 10.74
N GLY A 134 -0.29 -18.24 10.47
CA GLY A 134 -0.47 -19.69 10.48
C GLY A 134 -0.46 -20.32 9.07
N GLU A 135 -0.03 -21.57 8.98
CA GLU A 135 0.11 -22.31 7.72
C GLU A 135 -1.21 -22.48 6.94
N ASP A 136 -2.32 -22.48 7.61
CA ASP A 136 -3.67 -22.55 7.04
C ASP A 136 -4.04 -21.29 6.22
N THR A 137 -3.31 -20.20 6.42
CA THR A 137 -3.54 -18.93 5.69
C THR A 137 -2.74 -18.83 4.38
N LYS A 138 -1.81 -19.75 4.13
CA LYS A 138 -0.87 -19.65 3.00
C LYS A 138 -1.54 -19.48 1.66
N GLN A 139 -2.58 -20.27 1.39
CA GLN A 139 -3.32 -20.20 0.13
C GLN A 139 -3.95 -18.80 -0.07
N ILE A 140 -4.44 -18.18 0.98
CA ILE A 140 -5.02 -16.84 0.93
C ILE A 140 -3.97 -15.83 0.44
N TRP A 141 -2.75 -15.94 0.95
CA TRP A 141 -1.65 -15.05 0.56
C TRP A 141 -1.15 -15.32 -0.85
N GLU A 142 -1.10 -16.59 -1.26
CA GLU A 142 -0.71 -16.99 -2.62
C GLU A 142 -1.65 -16.45 -3.70
N GLU A 143 -2.95 -16.42 -3.41
CA GLU A 143 -3.99 -15.87 -4.29
C GLU A 143 -3.99 -14.33 -4.30
N LYS A 144 -3.74 -13.71 -3.16
CA LYS A 144 -3.80 -12.27 -2.95
C LYS A 144 -2.58 -11.53 -3.47
N ILE A 145 -1.37 -12.10 -3.29
CA ILE A 145 -0.11 -11.44 -3.61
C ILE A 145 0.38 -11.88 -4.98
N THR A 146 0.56 -10.92 -5.86
CA THR A 146 1.07 -11.14 -7.22
C THR A 146 2.29 -10.28 -7.48
N CYS A 147 3.09 -10.65 -8.46
CA CYS A 147 4.18 -9.83 -8.96
C CYS A 147 3.99 -9.49 -10.44
N ASN A 148 4.48 -8.35 -10.85
CA ASN A 148 4.48 -7.98 -12.26
C ASN A 148 5.77 -8.47 -12.93
N SER A 149 5.81 -9.76 -13.29
CA SER A 149 6.95 -10.36 -14.00
C SER A 149 7.15 -9.84 -15.43
N ARG A 150 6.27 -8.95 -15.90
CA ARG A 150 6.25 -8.45 -17.29
C ARG A 150 6.73 -7.01 -17.46
N ILE A 151 7.08 -6.29 -16.40
CA ILE A 151 7.81 -5.03 -16.57
C ILE A 151 9.29 -5.39 -16.64
N PRO A 152 9.90 -5.44 -17.84
CA PRO A 152 11.34 -5.54 -17.91
C PRO A 152 11.87 -4.25 -17.28
N PHE A 153 12.52 -4.36 -16.13
CA PHE A 153 13.35 -3.28 -15.64
C PHE A 153 14.27 -2.89 -16.79
N LEU A 154 14.17 -1.65 -17.24
CA LEU A 154 15.11 -1.11 -18.21
C LEU A 154 16.49 -1.37 -17.65
N LYS A 155 17.22 -2.34 -18.25
CA LYS A 155 18.62 -2.55 -17.92
C LYS A 155 19.30 -1.22 -18.24
N THR A 156 19.60 -0.44 -17.23
CA THR A 156 20.53 0.67 -17.35
C THR A 156 21.84 0.08 -17.84
N LYS A 157 22.21 0.43 -19.08
CA LYS A 157 23.53 0.13 -19.63
C LYS A 157 24.59 0.95 -18.90
#